data_89a6cfe31494e4792ae459dd8bfbeae7
#
_entry.id   89a6cfe31494e4792ae459dd8bfbeae7
#
_cell.length_a   1.000
_cell.length_b   1.000
_cell.length_c   1.000
_cell.angle_alpha   90.00
_cell.angle_beta   90.00
_cell.angle_gamma   90.00
#
_symmetry.space_group_name_H-M   'P 1'
#
loop_
_entity.id
_entity.type
_entity.pdbx_description
1 polymer ?
#
loop_
_entity_poly.entity_id
_entity_poly.type
_entity_poly.pdbx_seq_one_letter_code
_entity_poly.pdbx_strand_id
1 'polypeptide(L)'
;MPEHAKGKPLEVWFQDEARVGQQGTLTRKWARRGTRPRAPRDTRYKWSYIFDAACPARGTAAGLILPYVNAEAMGLHLNEIAKAVAHGAHAMLIVDGAGWHGAKCLQVPDNITLVKLPPYSPELNPMENVWAYLRSNKLAISVFDTYEEILEKCAQAWNFFANDPERITSITKRDWIKVNY
;
A
#
# COMPACT_ATOMS: atom_id res chain seq x y z
N MET A 1 20.02 11.18 6.83
CA MET A 1 19.76 11.43 5.40
C MET A 1 21.08 11.26 4.66
N PRO A 2 21.11 10.56 3.51
CA PRO A 2 22.35 10.42 2.73
C PRO A 2 22.82 11.77 2.19
N GLU A 3 24.14 11.91 2.00
CA GLU A 3 24.76 13.17 1.54
C GLU A 3 24.17 13.67 0.21
N HIS A 4 23.88 12.77 -0.74
CA HIS A 4 23.35 13.10 -2.06
C HIS A 4 21.88 13.58 -2.05
N ALA A 5 21.18 13.46 -0.91
CA ALA A 5 19.84 13.96 -0.71
C ALA A 5 19.80 15.35 -0.04
N LYS A 6 20.94 15.86 0.43
CA LYS A 6 21.02 17.19 1.02
C LYS A 6 20.67 18.28 0.00
N GLY A 7 19.80 19.20 0.41
CA GLY A 7 19.36 20.32 -0.44
C GLY A 7 18.30 19.95 -1.49
N LYS A 8 17.84 18.71 -1.55
CA LYS A 8 16.72 18.33 -2.40
C LYS A 8 15.38 18.49 -1.66
N PRO A 9 14.28 18.83 -2.35
CA PRO A 9 12.95 18.74 -1.77
C PRO A 9 12.69 17.32 -1.26
N LEU A 10 12.12 17.20 -0.06
CA LEU A 10 11.81 15.91 0.57
C LEU A 10 10.35 15.55 0.39
N GLU A 11 10.09 14.33 -0.02
CA GLU A 11 8.77 13.74 -0.02
C GLU A 11 8.69 12.62 1.02
N VAL A 12 7.67 12.63 1.85
CA VAL A 12 7.39 11.50 2.75
C VAL A 12 6.40 10.58 2.06
N TRP A 13 6.81 9.34 1.87
CA TRP A 13 6.03 8.25 1.31
C TRP A 13 5.81 7.17 2.35
N PHE A 14 4.66 6.53 2.30
CA PHE A 14 4.33 5.36 3.13
C PHE A 14 4.07 4.18 2.22
N GLN A 15 4.60 3.02 2.59
CA GLN A 15 4.49 1.81 1.80
C GLN A 15 3.95 0.67 2.65
N ASP A 16 3.19 -0.24 2.03
CA ASP A 16 2.70 -1.47 2.64
C ASP A 16 2.25 -2.46 1.56
N GLU A 17 1.99 -3.72 1.94
CA GLU A 17 1.46 -4.75 1.07
C GLU A 17 0.19 -5.37 1.65
N ALA A 18 -0.79 -5.63 0.79
CA ALA A 18 -1.99 -6.36 1.16
C ALA A 18 -2.21 -7.60 0.30
N ARG A 19 -2.52 -8.70 0.96
CA ARG A 19 -2.95 -9.93 0.28
C ARG A 19 -4.43 -9.87 -0.06
N VAL A 20 -4.75 -10.17 -1.31
CA VAL A 20 -6.14 -10.24 -1.83
C VAL A 20 -6.33 -11.58 -2.54
N GLY A 21 -7.42 -12.27 -2.27
CA GLY A 21 -7.70 -13.54 -2.93
C GLY A 21 -8.83 -14.33 -2.32
N GLN A 22 -8.82 -15.63 -2.59
CA GLN A 22 -9.90 -16.56 -2.27
C GLN A 22 -10.13 -16.76 -0.76
N GLN A 23 -9.13 -16.72 0.09
CA GLN A 23 -9.33 -16.71 1.54
C GLN A 23 -9.54 -15.29 2.06
N GLY A 24 -10.72 -14.71 1.81
CA GLY A 24 -11.08 -13.39 2.31
C GLY A 24 -11.12 -13.32 3.84
N THR A 25 -10.70 -12.19 4.40
CA THR A 25 -10.87 -11.89 5.82
C THR A 25 -12.34 -11.67 6.16
N LEU A 26 -12.73 -12.04 7.37
CA LEU A 26 -14.08 -11.73 7.88
C LEU A 26 -14.25 -10.20 7.91
N THR A 27 -15.33 -9.73 7.29
CA THR A 27 -15.68 -8.31 7.29
C THR A 27 -16.99 -8.08 8.06
N ARG A 28 -17.09 -6.90 8.67
CA ARG A 28 -18.36 -6.47 9.28
C ARG A 28 -19.26 -5.86 8.18
N LYS A 29 -20.54 -6.20 8.19
CA LYS A 29 -21.56 -5.58 7.34
C LYS A 29 -22.63 -4.94 8.18
N TRP A 30 -23.15 -3.83 7.68
CA TRP A 30 -24.38 -3.26 8.20
C TRP A 30 -25.55 -4.20 7.90
N ALA A 31 -26.35 -4.51 8.92
CA ALA A 31 -27.53 -5.34 8.80
C ALA A 31 -28.59 -4.86 9.80
N ARG A 32 -29.85 -5.26 9.57
CA ARG A 32 -30.91 -4.96 10.51
C ARG A 32 -30.57 -5.53 11.89
N ARG A 33 -30.79 -4.74 12.95
CA ARG A 33 -30.55 -5.16 14.34
C ARG A 33 -31.26 -6.50 14.63
N GLY A 34 -30.56 -7.44 15.25
CA GLY A 34 -31.06 -8.78 15.55
C GLY A 34 -30.97 -9.79 14.40
N THR A 35 -30.41 -9.42 13.24
CA THR A 35 -30.18 -10.34 12.13
C THR A 35 -28.70 -10.74 12.02
N ARG A 36 -28.46 -11.95 11.48
CA ARG A 36 -27.12 -12.42 11.11
C ARG A 36 -27.06 -12.54 9.59
N PRO A 37 -26.55 -11.53 8.86
CA PRO A 37 -26.44 -11.62 7.41
C PRO A 37 -25.48 -12.75 7.04
N ARG A 38 -25.88 -13.56 6.08
CA ARG A 38 -25.03 -14.59 5.49
C ARG A 38 -24.23 -13.96 4.37
N ALA A 39 -22.96 -14.33 4.25
CA ALA A 39 -22.11 -13.96 3.13
C ALA A 39 -21.35 -15.19 2.64
N PRO A 40 -21.14 -15.32 1.32
CA PRO A 40 -20.29 -16.37 0.79
C PRO A 40 -18.86 -16.20 1.32
N ARG A 41 -18.18 -17.30 1.56
CA ARG A 41 -16.77 -17.34 1.93
C ARG A 41 -16.07 -18.28 0.97
N ASP A 42 -15.07 -17.77 0.29
CA ASP A 42 -14.18 -18.59 -0.51
C ASP A 42 -13.17 -19.32 0.40
N THR A 43 -13.02 -20.61 0.22
CA THR A 43 -12.10 -21.45 1.01
C THR A 43 -10.91 -21.95 0.19
N ARG A 44 -10.82 -21.54 -1.08
CA ARG A 44 -9.72 -21.88 -1.99
C ARG A 44 -8.45 -21.05 -1.69
N TYR A 45 -7.34 -21.33 -2.36
CA TYR A 45 -6.01 -20.86 -1.93
C TYR A 45 -5.26 -20.05 -3.00
N LYS A 46 -5.94 -19.35 -3.90
CA LYS A 46 -5.30 -18.43 -4.85
C LYS A 46 -5.36 -17.02 -4.31
N TRP A 47 -4.25 -16.30 -4.40
CA TRP A 47 -4.16 -14.90 -3.99
C TRP A 47 -3.11 -14.15 -4.80
N SER A 48 -3.20 -12.84 -4.76
CA SER A 48 -2.19 -11.90 -5.23
C SER A 48 -1.92 -10.85 -4.16
N TYR A 49 -0.92 -10.03 -4.35
CA TYR A 49 -0.55 -8.97 -3.43
C TYR A 49 -0.62 -7.63 -4.15
N ILE A 50 -1.23 -6.64 -3.50
CA ILE A 50 -1.14 -5.25 -3.91
C ILE A 50 -0.01 -4.64 -3.10
N PHE A 51 1.06 -4.22 -3.75
CA PHE A 51 2.07 -3.34 -3.20
C PHE A 51 1.61 -1.91 -3.44
N ASP A 52 1.53 -1.12 -2.39
CA ASP A 52 1.05 0.25 -2.45
C ASP A 52 2.01 1.20 -1.73
N ALA A 53 2.22 2.36 -2.32
CA ALA A 53 2.90 3.46 -1.67
C ALA A 53 2.19 4.78 -2.00
N ALA A 54 2.09 5.66 -1.01
CA ALA A 54 1.44 6.96 -1.17
C ALA A 54 2.27 8.10 -0.58
N CYS A 55 2.25 9.25 -1.27
CA CYS A 55 2.74 10.52 -0.79
C CYS A 55 1.56 11.44 -0.43
N PRO A 56 1.20 11.58 0.85
CA PRO A 56 0.05 12.37 1.28
C PRO A 56 0.10 13.83 0.84
N ALA A 57 1.29 14.42 0.85
CA ALA A 57 1.48 15.83 0.52
C ALA A 57 1.19 16.15 -0.96
N ARG A 58 1.39 15.17 -1.86
CA ARG A 58 1.17 15.32 -3.30
C ARG A 58 -0.13 14.69 -3.78
N GLY A 59 -0.79 13.90 -2.94
CA GLY A 59 -1.92 13.08 -3.41
C GLY A 59 -1.51 12.11 -4.54
N THR A 60 -0.30 11.58 -4.46
CA THR A 60 0.28 10.67 -5.48
C THR A 60 0.49 9.30 -4.87
N ALA A 61 0.20 8.27 -5.63
CA ALA A 61 0.43 6.89 -5.23
C ALA A 61 1.12 6.10 -6.35
N ALA A 62 1.84 5.05 -5.95
CA ALA A 62 2.49 4.10 -6.84
C ALA A 62 2.18 2.68 -6.36
N GLY A 63 1.80 1.77 -7.26
CA GLY A 63 1.46 0.42 -6.87
C GLY A 63 1.71 -0.62 -7.94
N LEU A 64 1.87 -1.86 -7.49
CA LEU A 64 2.00 -3.05 -8.31
C LEU A 64 1.12 -4.18 -7.77
N ILE A 65 0.67 -5.04 -8.66
CA ILE A 65 -0.01 -6.29 -8.31
C ILE A 65 0.92 -7.44 -8.65
N LEU A 66 1.34 -8.20 -7.63
CA LEU A 66 2.35 -9.25 -7.77
C LEU A 66 1.86 -10.56 -7.14
N PRO A 67 2.31 -11.71 -7.64
CA PRO A 67 1.86 -13.02 -7.14
C PRO A 67 2.48 -13.42 -5.80
N TYR A 68 3.55 -12.76 -5.38
CA TYR A 68 4.31 -13.08 -4.15
C TYR A 68 4.93 -11.82 -3.52
N VAL A 69 5.34 -11.94 -2.26
CA VAL A 69 6.12 -10.94 -1.53
C VAL A 69 7.51 -11.48 -1.23
N ASN A 70 8.52 -10.76 -1.72
CA ASN A 70 9.94 -11.03 -1.47
C ASN A 70 10.77 -9.78 -1.80
N ALA A 71 12.09 -9.87 -1.66
CA ALA A 71 12.99 -8.75 -1.95
C ALA A 71 12.98 -8.33 -3.44
N GLU A 72 12.77 -9.25 -4.37
CA GLU A 72 12.66 -8.95 -5.80
C GLU A 72 11.39 -8.14 -6.09
N ALA A 73 10.23 -8.59 -5.60
CA ALA A 73 8.96 -7.89 -5.71
C ALA A 73 9.04 -6.47 -5.12
N MET A 74 9.67 -6.34 -3.93
CA MET A 74 9.92 -5.05 -3.32
C MET A 74 10.83 -4.17 -4.18
N GLY A 75 11.88 -4.73 -4.80
CA GLY A 75 12.74 -4.01 -5.73
C GLY A 75 12.00 -3.45 -6.94
N LEU A 76 11.08 -4.24 -7.53
CA LEU A 76 10.21 -3.78 -8.61
C LEU A 76 9.32 -2.61 -8.14
N HIS A 77 8.73 -2.74 -6.95
CA HIS A 77 7.88 -1.69 -6.40
C HIS A 77 8.67 -0.41 -6.10
N LEU A 78 9.88 -0.51 -5.54
CA LEU A 78 10.75 0.65 -5.32
C LEU A 78 11.06 1.41 -6.62
N ASN A 79 11.24 0.69 -7.73
CA ASN A 79 11.44 1.32 -9.03
C ASN A 79 10.20 2.09 -9.51
N GLU A 80 8.98 1.59 -9.26
CA GLU A 80 7.76 2.33 -9.57
C GLU A 80 7.59 3.57 -8.67
N ILE A 81 7.88 3.45 -7.38
CA ILE A 81 7.89 4.60 -6.47
C ILE A 81 8.91 5.66 -6.94
N ALA A 82 10.11 5.22 -7.32
CA ALA A 82 11.18 6.12 -7.78
C ALA A 82 10.77 6.97 -8.99
N LYS A 83 9.99 6.39 -9.92
CA LYS A 83 9.42 7.10 -11.09
C LYS A 83 8.33 8.10 -10.68
N ALA A 84 7.59 7.82 -9.61
CA ALA A 84 6.50 8.65 -9.13
C ALA A 84 6.98 9.82 -8.23
N VAL A 85 8.18 9.74 -7.66
CA VAL A 85 8.82 10.85 -6.93
C VAL A 85 9.02 12.04 -7.87
N ALA A 86 8.74 13.26 -7.38
CA ALA A 86 8.90 14.47 -8.19
C ALA A 86 10.34 14.64 -8.69
N HIS A 87 10.46 15.17 -9.90
CA HIS A 87 11.77 15.43 -10.48
C HIS A 87 12.64 16.30 -9.54
N GLY A 88 13.84 15.84 -9.25
CA GLY A 88 14.77 16.54 -8.34
C GLY A 88 14.47 16.36 -6.86
N ALA A 89 13.37 15.72 -6.47
CA ALA A 89 13.05 15.43 -5.07
C ALA A 89 13.71 14.13 -4.59
N HIS A 90 13.66 13.92 -3.28
CA HIS A 90 14.12 12.70 -2.61
C HIS A 90 13.00 12.16 -1.70
N ALA A 91 12.67 10.88 -1.85
CA ALA A 91 11.65 10.23 -1.04
C ALA A 91 12.23 9.63 0.25
N MET A 92 11.63 9.99 1.36
CA MET A 92 11.76 9.24 2.61
C MET A 92 10.61 8.22 2.63
N LEU A 93 10.90 6.97 2.28
CA LEU A 93 9.92 5.90 2.20
C LEU A 93 9.83 5.18 3.54
N ILE A 94 8.70 5.36 4.20
CA ILE A 94 8.40 4.72 5.48
C ILE A 94 7.85 3.33 5.20
N VAL A 95 8.52 2.31 5.76
CA VAL A 95 8.19 0.89 5.60
C VAL A 95 8.09 0.22 6.97
N ASP A 96 7.37 -0.87 7.04
CA ASP A 96 7.32 -1.71 8.24
C ASP A 96 8.61 -2.54 8.44
N GLY A 97 8.60 -3.42 9.44
CA GLY A 97 9.72 -4.27 9.80
C GLY A 97 9.81 -5.60 9.02
N ALA A 98 9.11 -5.75 7.90
CA ALA A 98 9.16 -6.98 7.12
C ALA A 98 10.58 -7.34 6.66
N GLY A 99 10.90 -8.63 6.66
CA GLY A 99 12.27 -9.10 6.40
C GLY A 99 12.83 -8.71 5.03
N TRP A 100 11.98 -8.61 4.00
CA TRP A 100 12.37 -8.22 2.65
C TRP A 100 12.73 -6.74 2.51
N HIS A 101 12.24 -5.86 3.40
CA HIS A 101 12.62 -4.43 3.44
C HIS A 101 14.07 -4.20 3.89
N GLY A 102 14.69 -5.19 4.50
CA GLY A 102 16.07 -5.12 4.96
C GLY A 102 16.99 -6.15 4.31
N ALA A 103 16.54 -6.82 3.25
CA ALA A 103 17.33 -7.83 2.58
C ALA A 103 18.58 -7.22 1.95
N LYS A 104 19.74 -7.87 2.14
CA LYS A 104 21.04 -7.39 1.59
C LYS A 104 21.05 -7.28 0.06
N CYS A 105 20.19 -8.06 -0.62
CA CYS A 105 20.06 -8.02 -2.08
C CYS A 105 19.10 -6.94 -2.59
N LEU A 106 18.38 -6.23 -1.70
CA LEU A 106 17.44 -5.19 -2.10
C LEU A 106 18.20 -3.98 -2.63
N GLN A 107 17.99 -3.67 -3.90
CA GLN A 107 18.52 -2.46 -4.52
C GLN A 107 17.53 -1.32 -4.32
N VAL A 108 17.95 -0.29 -3.59
CA VAL A 108 17.16 0.91 -3.33
C VAL A 108 17.58 1.98 -4.33
N PRO A 109 16.65 2.57 -5.11
CA PRO A 109 16.95 3.68 -6.02
C PRO A 109 17.56 4.89 -5.31
N ASP A 110 18.43 5.63 -6.00
CA ASP A 110 19.19 6.77 -5.44
C ASP A 110 18.30 7.92 -4.92
N ASN A 111 17.06 8.03 -5.42
CA ASN A 111 16.10 9.04 -4.97
C ASN A 111 15.20 8.58 -3.84
N ILE A 112 15.49 7.43 -3.23
CA ILE A 112 14.71 6.86 -2.11
C ILE A 112 15.64 6.56 -0.92
N THR A 113 15.16 6.87 0.28
CA THR A 113 15.74 6.39 1.55
C THR A 113 14.68 5.64 2.32
N LEU A 114 14.94 4.38 2.67
CA LEU A 114 14.05 3.59 3.50
C LEU A 114 14.14 4.00 4.96
N VAL A 115 13.00 4.23 5.59
CA VAL A 115 12.87 4.54 7.02
C VAL A 115 11.97 3.49 7.64
N LYS A 116 12.53 2.65 8.50
CA LYS A 116 11.76 1.58 9.16
C LYS A 116 10.96 2.12 10.33
N LEU A 117 9.69 1.74 10.39
CA LEU A 117 8.85 1.97 11.56
C LEU A 117 9.34 1.13 12.76
N PRO A 118 9.09 1.60 13.98
CA PRO A 118 9.26 0.77 15.17
C PRO A 118 8.44 -0.53 15.06
N PRO A 119 8.91 -1.63 15.64
CA PRO A 119 8.14 -2.85 15.68
C PRO A 119 6.77 -2.64 16.35
N TYR A 120 5.75 -3.35 15.85
CA TYR A 120 4.39 -3.33 16.40
C TYR A 120 3.71 -1.95 16.45
N SER A 121 3.97 -1.09 15.47
CA SER A 121 3.40 0.27 15.38
C SER A 121 2.61 0.48 14.08
N PRO A 122 1.59 -0.34 13.77
CA PRO A 122 0.80 -0.20 12.53
C PRO A 122 0.02 1.11 12.49
N GLU A 123 -0.31 1.70 13.64
CA GLU A 123 -0.99 2.99 13.74
C GLU A 123 -0.19 4.16 13.14
N LEU A 124 1.13 3.99 13.02
CA LEU A 124 2.00 4.97 12.38
C LEU A 124 2.01 4.84 10.84
N ASN A 125 1.49 3.71 10.29
CA ASN A 125 1.41 3.54 8.85
C ASN A 125 -0.01 3.88 8.33
N PRO A 126 -0.20 5.02 7.64
CA PRO A 126 -1.51 5.37 7.10
C PRO A 126 -2.01 4.42 6.01
N MET A 127 -1.17 3.55 5.46
CA MET A 127 -1.56 2.55 4.48
C MET A 127 -2.57 1.56 5.04
N GLU A 128 -2.58 1.30 6.35
CA GLU A 128 -3.62 0.52 7.01
C GLU A 128 -5.04 1.10 6.80
N ASN A 129 -5.16 2.43 6.75
CA ASN A 129 -6.44 3.06 6.42
C ASN A 129 -6.80 2.90 4.94
N VAL A 130 -5.82 2.89 4.05
CA VAL A 130 -6.04 2.58 2.63
C VAL A 130 -6.61 1.17 2.50
N TRP A 131 -6.02 0.19 3.19
CA TRP A 131 -6.55 -1.18 3.19
C TRP A 131 -7.96 -1.27 3.77
N ALA A 132 -8.24 -0.60 4.87
CA ALA A 132 -9.59 -0.54 5.45
C ALA A 132 -10.59 0.07 4.46
N TYR A 133 -10.21 1.14 3.78
CA TYR A 133 -11.02 1.80 2.77
C TYR A 133 -11.28 0.92 1.56
N LEU A 134 -10.25 0.28 1.00
CA LEU A 134 -10.38 -0.62 -0.15
C LEU A 134 -11.21 -1.86 0.18
N ARG A 135 -11.00 -2.45 1.37
CA ARG A 135 -11.81 -3.58 1.85
C ARG A 135 -13.28 -3.20 1.97
N SER A 136 -13.59 -2.02 2.49
CA SER A 136 -14.98 -1.58 2.68
C SER A 136 -15.70 -1.25 1.38
N ASN A 137 -14.98 -0.75 0.37
CA ASN A 137 -15.59 -0.18 -0.84
C ASN A 137 -15.45 -1.08 -2.08
N LYS A 138 -14.37 -1.85 -2.20
CA LYS A 138 -14.05 -2.57 -3.44
C LYS A 138 -13.71 -4.06 -3.25
N LEU A 139 -13.10 -4.45 -2.13
CA LEU A 139 -12.57 -5.79 -1.93
C LEU A 139 -13.43 -6.67 -1.01
N ALA A 140 -14.52 -6.12 -0.44
CA ALA A 140 -15.39 -6.88 0.47
C ALA A 140 -16.15 -7.98 -0.27
N ILE A 141 -16.20 -9.16 0.39
CA ILE A 141 -17.07 -10.30 0.05
C ILE A 141 -16.99 -10.67 -1.43
N SER A 142 -15.78 -10.91 -1.89
CA SER A 142 -15.54 -11.42 -3.23
C SER A 142 -15.31 -12.93 -3.18
N VAL A 143 -15.96 -13.63 -4.10
CA VAL A 143 -15.68 -15.03 -4.45
C VAL A 143 -15.06 -14.98 -5.83
N PHE A 144 -13.90 -15.56 -5.99
CA PHE A 144 -13.14 -15.50 -7.24
C PHE A 144 -13.04 -16.89 -7.86
N ASP A 145 -13.54 -17.06 -9.07
CA ASP A 145 -13.48 -18.36 -9.74
C ASP A 145 -12.13 -18.57 -10.43
N THR A 146 -11.50 -17.51 -10.90
CA THR A 146 -10.20 -17.57 -11.56
C THR A 146 -9.17 -16.68 -10.89
N TYR A 147 -7.90 -16.83 -11.25
CA TYR A 147 -6.82 -15.94 -10.79
C TYR A 147 -6.90 -14.58 -11.47
N GLU A 148 -7.33 -14.57 -12.72
CA GLU A 148 -7.53 -13.37 -13.52
C GLU A 148 -8.57 -12.43 -12.86
N GLU A 149 -9.66 -12.98 -12.31
CA GLU A 149 -10.63 -12.19 -11.56
C GLU A 149 -10.03 -11.56 -10.30
N ILE A 150 -9.08 -12.22 -9.64
CA ILE A 150 -8.35 -11.62 -8.50
C ILE A 150 -7.54 -10.42 -8.99
N LEU A 151 -6.78 -10.57 -10.09
CA LEU A 151 -5.96 -9.50 -10.66
C LEU A 151 -6.82 -8.31 -11.10
N GLU A 152 -7.91 -8.56 -11.82
CA GLU A 152 -8.84 -7.51 -12.25
C GLU A 152 -9.44 -6.77 -11.05
N LYS A 153 -9.85 -7.49 -10.00
CA LYS A 153 -10.41 -6.88 -8.81
C LYS A 153 -9.38 -6.04 -8.06
N CYS A 154 -8.15 -6.53 -7.97
CA CYS A 154 -7.03 -5.77 -7.40
C CYS A 154 -6.78 -4.48 -8.20
N ALA A 155 -6.74 -4.57 -9.54
CA ALA A 155 -6.52 -3.43 -10.42
C ALA A 155 -7.65 -2.40 -10.31
N GLN A 156 -8.91 -2.84 -10.29
CA GLN A 156 -10.07 -1.97 -10.09
C GLN A 156 -10.04 -1.26 -8.73
N ALA A 157 -9.71 -2.00 -7.67
CA ALA A 157 -9.62 -1.43 -6.32
C ALA A 157 -8.49 -0.42 -6.23
N TRP A 158 -7.32 -0.76 -6.76
CA TRP A 158 -6.16 0.12 -6.79
C TRP A 158 -6.43 1.40 -7.59
N ASN A 159 -6.91 1.29 -8.82
CA ASN A 159 -7.22 2.45 -9.67
C ASN A 159 -8.30 3.35 -9.06
N PHE A 160 -9.26 2.77 -8.35
CA PHE A 160 -10.28 3.53 -7.62
C PHE A 160 -9.65 4.42 -6.54
N PHE A 161 -8.57 4.02 -5.91
CA PHE A 161 -7.82 4.81 -4.93
C PHE A 161 -6.82 5.75 -5.61
N ALA A 162 -5.97 5.23 -6.49
CA ALA A 162 -4.81 5.92 -7.02
C ALA A 162 -5.15 7.06 -8.01
N ASN A 163 -6.32 6.99 -8.67
CA ASN A 163 -6.75 8.01 -9.63
C ASN A 163 -7.43 9.23 -8.99
N ASP A 164 -7.44 9.34 -7.67
CA ASP A 164 -8.08 10.44 -6.96
C ASP A 164 -7.10 11.05 -5.93
N PRO A 165 -6.39 12.13 -6.29
CA PRO A 165 -5.42 12.78 -5.41
C PRO A 165 -5.99 13.28 -4.08
N GLU A 166 -7.23 13.77 -4.09
CA GLU A 166 -7.90 14.23 -2.87
C GLU A 166 -8.19 13.07 -1.92
N ARG A 167 -8.60 11.94 -2.48
CA ARG A 167 -8.80 10.69 -1.72
C ARG A 167 -7.51 10.20 -1.10
N ILE A 168 -6.41 10.15 -1.88
CA ILE A 168 -5.10 9.76 -1.38
C ILE A 168 -4.72 10.63 -0.20
N THR A 169 -4.75 11.96 -0.37
CA THR A 169 -4.43 12.92 0.69
C THR A 169 -5.33 12.73 1.90
N SER A 170 -6.65 12.65 1.72
CA SER A 170 -7.63 12.53 2.81
C SER A 170 -7.42 11.28 3.67
N ILE A 171 -7.13 10.14 3.04
CA ILE A 171 -6.96 8.86 3.74
C ILE A 171 -5.59 8.74 4.41
N THR A 172 -4.54 9.27 3.76
CA THR A 172 -3.16 9.04 4.20
C THR A 172 -2.54 10.19 4.98
N LYS A 173 -3.15 11.38 5.00
CA LYS A 173 -2.65 12.52 5.77
C LYS A 173 -2.61 12.22 7.27
N ARG A 174 -1.54 12.65 7.92
CA ARG A 174 -1.35 12.61 9.37
C ARG A 174 -0.80 13.95 9.84
N ASP A 175 -1.30 14.45 10.98
CA ASP A 175 -0.92 15.76 11.51
C ASP A 175 0.55 15.84 11.96
N TRP A 176 1.14 14.69 12.29
CA TRP A 176 2.55 14.58 12.67
C TRP A 176 3.52 14.59 11.48
N ILE A 177 3.02 14.39 10.24
CA ILE A 177 3.84 14.45 9.03
C ILE A 177 3.97 15.92 8.62
N LYS A 178 4.83 16.66 9.27
CA LYS A 178 5.17 18.02 8.86
C LYS A 178 6.61 18.04 8.38
N VAL A 179 6.82 18.06 7.08
CA VAL A 179 8.14 18.37 6.52
C VAL A 179 8.20 19.90 6.46
N ASN A 180 8.93 20.48 7.41
CA ASN A 180 9.30 21.89 7.33
C ASN A 180 10.44 21.99 6.31
N TYR A 181 10.15 22.61 5.17
CA TYR A 181 11.14 22.94 4.16
C TYR A 181 12.00 24.13 4.60
#